data_8cace88977ad47967b335053ab286dea
#
_entry.id   8cace88977ad47967b335053ab286dea
#
_cell.length_a   1.000
_cell.length_b   1.000
_cell.length_c   1.000
_cell.angle_alpha   90.00
_cell.angle_beta   90.00
_cell.angle_gamma   90.00
#
_symmetry.space_group_name_H-M   'P 1'
#
loop_
_entity.id
_entity.type
_entity.pdbx_description
1 polymer ?
#
loop_
_entity_poly.entity_id
_entity_poly.type
_entity_poly.pdbx_seq_one_letter_code
_entity_poly.pdbx_strand_id
1 'polypeptide(L)'
;MNKEELYLAEDNLAAEIEEISEFVFNHAELGSEEFKSCKYLVEKLKEHGFTVTCPYLDLDTAFRAELYCGEGPKVAVLPEYDALPGYGPNKDEVAHACGHNWIAASTLGAALTLEKFKDQINGTIVVIGAPAEETTGGKCDIANRGGYDDIDAALQFHLGAENNMNIMTLAMDSIEFRFQGTASHAAAYPEKGVNALDAVNLMFAGINAMRQQTRNDARVAGIITSGGAACNIIPDYAACQFYIRAKDRAYLEELTQKVINCAKGAELMTGAKLEYFNFENSYDDLVYHD
;
A
#
# COMPACT_ATOMS: atom_id res chain seq x y z
N MET A 1 -3.41 -33.98 12.96
CA MET A 1 -3.39 -33.29 11.65
C MET A 1 -2.02 -33.48 11.02
N ASN A 2 -1.96 -34.04 9.82
CA ASN A 2 -0.74 -34.19 9.01
C ASN A 2 -0.92 -33.51 7.64
N LYS A 3 0.16 -33.41 6.84
CA LYS A 3 0.11 -32.69 5.55
C LYS A 3 -0.85 -33.30 4.54
N GLU A 4 -0.96 -34.61 4.49
CA GLU A 4 -1.84 -35.33 3.56
C GLU A 4 -3.31 -35.08 3.88
N GLU A 5 -3.67 -35.06 5.18
CA GLU A 5 -5.02 -34.70 5.63
C GLU A 5 -5.37 -33.25 5.28
N LEU A 6 -4.41 -32.31 5.41
CA LEU A 6 -4.61 -30.92 5.03
C LEU A 6 -4.84 -30.78 3.53
N TYR A 7 -4.01 -31.40 2.69
CA TYR A 7 -4.17 -31.35 1.23
C TYR A 7 -5.50 -31.96 0.78
N LEU A 8 -5.91 -33.08 1.39
CA LEU A 8 -7.21 -33.67 1.10
C LEU A 8 -8.38 -32.75 1.49
N ALA A 9 -8.26 -32.05 2.61
CA ALA A 9 -9.30 -31.11 3.03
C ALA A 9 -9.35 -29.88 2.11
N GLU A 10 -8.20 -29.37 1.65
CA GLU A 10 -8.09 -28.31 0.66
C GLU A 10 -8.67 -28.74 -0.70
N ASP A 11 -8.32 -29.94 -1.19
CA ASP A 11 -8.88 -30.49 -2.42
C ASP A 11 -10.42 -30.58 -2.37
N ASN A 12 -10.99 -30.90 -1.21
CA ASN A 12 -12.44 -30.92 -1.01
C ASN A 12 -13.09 -29.52 -1.02
N LEU A 13 -12.31 -28.47 -0.75
CA LEU A 13 -12.74 -27.08 -0.81
C LEU A 13 -12.39 -26.39 -2.13
N ALA A 14 -11.70 -27.07 -3.06
CA ALA A 14 -11.17 -26.48 -4.28
C ALA A 14 -12.24 -25.72 -5.09
N ALA A 15 -13.45 -26.29 -5.24
CA ALA A 15 -14.54 -25.63 -5.96
C ALA A 15 -15.03 -24.34 -5.27
N GLU A 16 -15.05 -24.32 -3.95
CA GLU A 16 -15.41 -23.11 -3.18
C GLU A 16 -14.30 -22.06 -3.24
N ILE A 17 -13.05 -22.46 -3.18
CA ILE A 17 -11.89 -21.56 -3.32
C ILE A 17 -11.89 -20.93 -4.72
N GLU A 18 -12.18 -21.72 -5.76
CA GLU A 18 -12.31 -21.23 -7.13
C GLU A 18 -13.46 -20.24 -7.26
N GLU A 19 -14.64 -20.56 -6.69
CA GLU A 19 -15.80 -19.65 -6.65
C GLU A 19 -15.46 -18.31 -6.00
N ILE A 20 -14.71 -18.31 -4.90
CA ILE A 20 -14.25 -17.09 -4.21
C ILE A 20 -13.38 -16.26 -5.15
N SER A 21 -12.40 -16.88 -5.81
CA SER A 21 -11.52 -16.21 -6.76
C SER A 21 -12.29 -15.61 -7.93
N GLU A 22 -13.21 -16.36 -8.52
CA GLU A 22 -14.03 -15.92 -9.65
C GLU A 22 -14.97 -14.78 -9.25
N PHE A 23 -15.57 -14.85 -8.05
CA PHE A 23 -16.43 -13.78 -7.57
C PHE A 23 -15.66 -12.46 -7.46
N VAL A 24 -14.52 -12.44 -6.78
CA VAL A 24 -13.69 -11.26 -6.59
C VAL A 24 -13.17 -10.76 -7.94
N PHE A 25 -12.70 -11.67 -8.82
CA PHE A 25 -12.24 -11.32 -10.17
C PHE A 25 -13.30 -10.60 -11.00
N ASN A 26 -14.54 -11.11 -10.97
CA ASN A 26 -15.65 -10.54 -11.73
C ASN A 26 -16.23 -9.25 -11.12
N HIS A 27 -15.81 -8.90 -9.90
CA HIS A 27 -16.23 -7.69 -9.19
C HIS A 27 -15.00 -6.84 -8.83
N ALA A 28 -14.11 -6.58 -9.81
CA ALA A 28 -12.93 -5.76 -9.61
C ALA A 28 -13.32 -4.35 -9.11
N GLU A 29 -12.88 -4.01 -7.90
CA GLU A 29 -13.21 -2.77 -7.19
C GLU A 29 -11.89 -2.06 -6.82
N LEU A 30 -11.89 -0.73 -6.88
CA LEU A 30 -10.70 0.06 -6.51
C LEU A 30 -10.49 0.05 -4.99
N GLY A 31 -9.27 0.36 -4.58
CA GLY A 31 -8.91 0.47 -3.17
C GLY A 31 -9.82 1.41 -2.38
N SER A 32 -10.27 0.97 -1.23
CA SER A 32 -11.29 1.57 -0.35
C SER A 32 -12.73 1.56 -0.89
N GLU A 33 -12.98 0.95 -2.04
CA GLU A 33 -14.30 0.78 -2.67
C GLU A 33 -14.69 -0.70 -2.84
N GLU A 34 -13.98 -1.63 -2.21
CA GLU A 34 -14.13 -3.08 -2.35
C GLU A 34 -15.36 -3.64 -1.59
N PHE A 35 -16.50 -2.96 -1.68
CA PHE A 35 -17.70 -3.28 -0.89
C PHE A 35 -18.29 -4.65 -1.19
N LYS A 36 -18.32 -5.05 -2.47
CA LYS A 36 -18.88 -6.35 -2.88
C LYS A 36 -17.96 -7.50 -2.49
N SER A 37 -16.67 -7.32 -2.78
CA SER A 37 -15.62 -8.29 -2.44
C SER A 37 -15.56 -8.50 -0.92
N CYS A 38 -15.46 -7.44 -0.14
CA CYS A 38 -15.47 -7.49 1.32
C CYS A 38 -16.72 -8.20 1.86
N LYS A 39 -17.92 -7.81 1.40
CA LYS A 39 -19.17 -8.43 1.84
C LYS A 39 -19.20 -9.93 1.56
N TYR A 40 -18.79 -10.34 0.36
CA TYR A 40 -18.79 -11.74 -0.05
C TYR A 40 -17.82 -12.58 0.81
N LEU A 41 -16.59 -12.09 1.00
CA LEU A 41 -15.58 -12.75 1.84
C LEU A 41 -16.05 -12.90 3.30
N VAL A 42 -16.68 -11.86 3.84
CA VAL A 42 -17.30 -11.86 5.18
C VAL A 42 -18.42 -12.91 5.29
N GLU A 43 -19.28 -13.01 4.28
CA GLU A 43 -20.36 -14.01 4.24
C GLU A 43 -19.80 -15.43 4.23
N LYS A 44 -18.80 -15.72 3.38
CA LYS A 44 -18.10 -17.02 3.35
C LYS A 44 -17.48 -17.40 4.70
N LEU A 45 -16.79 -16.48 5.35
CA LEU A 45 -16.21 -16.74 6.69
C LEU A 45 -17.29 -17.01 7.75
N LYS A 46 -18.44 -16.31 7.72
CA LYS A 46 -19.56 -16.57 8.63
C LYS A 46 -20.20 -17.95 8.39
N GLU A 47 -20.33 -18.38 7.13
CA GLU A 47 -20.83 -19.73 6.77
C GLU A 47 -19.97 -20.84 7.39
N HIS A 48 -18.67 -20.60 7.52
CA HIS A 48 -17.70 -21.50 8.16
C HIS A 48 -17.51 -21.27 9.67
N GLY A 49 -18.40 -20.51 10.30
CA GLY A 49 -18.45 -20.36 11.75
C GLY A 49 -17.48 -19.36 12.36
N PHE A 50 -16.83 -18.53 11.55
CA PHE A 50 -16.02 -17.42 12.05
C PHE A 50 -16.91 -16.30 12.64
N THR A 51 -16.48 -15.72 13.73
CA THR A 51 -17.06 -14.48 14.27
C THR A 51 -16.42 -13.30 13.55
N VAL A 52 -17.23 -12.48 12.87
CA VAL A 52 -16.70 -11.42 11.98
C VAL A 52 -17.12 -10.05 12.46
N THR A 53 -16.13 -9.15 12.56
CA THR A 53 -16.30 -7.70 12.74
C THR A 53 -16.02 -7.01 11.38
N CYS A 54 -17.01 -6.30 10.85
CA CYS A 54 -16.93 -5.52 9.62
C CYS A 54 -17.98 -4.39 9.73
N PRO A 55 -17.63 -3.11 9.50
CA PRO A 55 -16.28 -2.59 9.23
C PRO A 55 -15.31 -2.82 10.39
N TYR A 56 -14.00 -2.79 10.11
CA TYR A 56 -12.96 -2.98 11.11
C TYR A 56 -12.09 -1.74 11.22
N LEU A 57 -11.95 -1.21 12.45
CA LEU A 57 -11.14 -0.03 12.77
C LEU A 57 -11.50 1.19 11.91
N ASP A 58 -12.80 1.47 11.71
CA ASP A 58 -13.30 2.58 10.87
C ASP A 58 -12.78 2.55 9.42
N LEU A 59 -12.49 1.36 8.90
CA LEU A 59 -12.21 1.10 7.49
C LEU A 59 -13.39 0.31 6.92
N ASP A 60 -14.17 0.94 6.05
CA ASP A 60 -15.48 0.44 5.61
C ASP A 60 -15.40 -0.93 4.93
N THR A 61 -14.31 -1.20 4.23
CA THR A 61 -14.09 -2.43 3.49
C THR A 61 -13.06 -3.36 4.14
N ALA A 62 -12.57 -3.04 5.36
CA ALA A 62 -11.76 -3.95 6.17
C ALA A 62 -12.64 -4.84 7.05
N PHE A 63 -12.17 -6.04 7.33
CA PHE A 63 -12.83 -6.95 8.28
C PHE A 63 -11.81 -7.73 9.13
N ARG A 64 -12.27 -8.18 10.29
CA ARG A 64 -11.55 -9.14 11.13
C ARG A 64 -12.48 -10.30 11.45
N ALA A 65 -12.04 -11.51 11.15
CA ALA A 65 -12.76 -12.74 11.45
C ALA A 65 -11.92 -13.63 12.37
N GLU A 66 -12.53 -14.24 13.35
CA GLU A 66 -11.87 -15.08 14.34
C GLU A 66 -12.60 -16.42 14.51
N LEU A 67 -11.83 -17.51 14.53
CA LEU A 67 -12.29 -18.85 14.91
C LEU A 67 -11.47 -19.31 16.11
N TYR A 68 -12.10 -19.32 17.27
CA TYR A 68 -11.48 -19.82 18.51
C TYR A 68 -11.44 -21.34 18.50
N CYS A 69 -10.25 -21.94 18.60
CA CYS A 69 -10.02 -23.39 18.62
C CYS A 69 -9.50 -23.89 19.98
N GLY A 70 -9.24 -23.01 20.94
CA GLY A 70 -8.70 -23.34 22.27
C GLY A 70 -7.74 -22.28 22.77
N GLU A 71 -7.20 -22.47 23.97
CA GLU A 71 -6.16 -21.60 24.53
C GLU A 71 -4.87 -21.72 23.70
N GLY A 72 -4.25 -20.59 23.36
CA GLY A 72 -3.02 -20.57 22.58
C GLY A 72 -2.85 -19.29 21.74
N PRO A 73 -1.92 -19.28 20.80
CA PRO A 73 -1.60 -18.09 20.01
C PRO A 73 -2.73 -17.72 19.06
N LYS A 74 -2.78 -16.43 18.72
CA LYS A 74 -3.57 -15.90 17.61
C LYS A 74 -2.69 -15.80 16.36
N VAL A 75 -3.04 -16.55 15.34
CA VAL A 75 -2.32 -16.54 14.05
C VAL A 75 -3.23 -15.98 12.98
N ALA A 76 -2.77 -14.91 12.33
CA ALA A 76 -3.53 -14.22 11.30
C ALA A 76 -3.06 -14.60 9.89
N VAL A 77 -4.01 -14.64 8.96
CA VAL A 77 -3.77 -14.64 7.51
C VAL A 77 -4.40 -13.38 6.91
N LEU A 78 -3.73 -12.77 5.93
CA LEU A 78 -4.03 -11.42 5.46
C LEU A 78 -4.45 -11.45 3.97
N PRO A 79 -5.75 -11.53 3.63
CA PRO A 79 -6.23 -11.39 2.26
C PRO A 79 -6.24 -9.93 1.81
N GLU A 80 -5.92 -9.71 0.54
CA GLU A 80 -6.09 -8.50 -0.24
C GLU A 80 -7.12 -8.75 -1.34
N TYR A 81 -7.88 -7.74 -1.75
CA TYR A 81 -8.98 -7.90 -2.71
C TYR A 81 -9.31 -6.66 -3.53
N ASP A 82 -8.46 -5.63 -3.49
CA ASP A 82 -8.56 -4.45 -4.35
C ASP A 82 -7.99 -4.72 -5.75
N ALA A 83 -8.33 -3.86 -6.70
CA ALA A 83 -7.97 -3.95 -8.10
C ALA A 83 -7.38 -2.62 -8.61
N LEU A 84 -6.72 -2.68 -9.76
CA LEU A 84 -6.00 -1.58 -10.38
C LEU A 84 -6.79 -0.94 -11.52
N PRO A 85 -6.77 0.40 -11.66
CA PRO A 85 -7.37 1.11 -12.78
C PRO A 85 -6.44 1.11 -14.01
N GLY A 86 -6.98 1.52 -15.15
CA GLY A 86 -6.20 1.81 -16.36
C GLY A 86 -5.98 0.61 -17.27
N TYR A 87 -6.82 -0.41 -17.18
CA TYR A 87 -6.81 -1.59 -18.02
C TYR A 87 -7.85 -1.51 -19.15
N GLY A 88 -7.89 -2.55 -20.00
CA GLY A 88 -8.70 -2.58 -21.18
C GLY A 88 -8.18 -1.73 -22.35
N PRO A 89 -8.82 -1.82 -23.52
CA PRO A 89 -8.36 -1.13 -24.74
C PRO A 89 -8.35 0.39 -24.63
N ASN A 90 -9.29 0.95 -23.87
CA ASN A 90 -9.44 2.39 -23.67
C ASN A 90 -8.78 2.91 -22.37
N LYS A 91 -8.16 2.04 -21.58
CA LYS A 91 -7.60 2.37 -20.27
C LYS A 91 -8.63 2.88 -19.25
N ASP A 92 -9.85 2.43 -19.34
CA ASP A 92 -10.99 2.81 -18.48
C ASP A 92 -11.55 1.65 -17.65
N GLU A 93 -10.97 0.48 -17.79
CA GLU A 93 -11.36 -0.71 -17.02
C GLU A 93 -10.55 -0.83 -15.73
N VAL A 94 -11.17 -1.47 -14.72
CA VAL A 94 -10.55 -1.89 -13.46
C VAL A 94 -10.30 -3.39 -13.53
N ALA A 95 -9.11 -3.85 -13.15
CA ALA A 95 -8.77 -5.26 -13.26
C ALA A 95 -7.86 -5.75 -12.12
N HIS A 96 -8.00 -7.02 -11.75
CA HIS A 96 -7.12 -7.71 -10.81
C HIS A 96 -5.77 -8.07 -11.45
N ALA A 97 -5.01 -7.06 -11.88
CA ALA A 97 -3.73 -7.26 -12.57
C ALA A 97 -2.60 -7.69 -11.62
N CYS A 98 -2.74 -7.43 -10.32
CA CYS A 98 -1.85 -7.93 -9.28
C CYS A 98 -2.29 -9.29 -8.69
N GLY A 99 -3.47 -9.80 -9.10
CA GLY A 99 -3.97 -11.10 -8.69
C GLY A 99 -4.56 -11.16 -7.29
N HIS A 100 -5.02 -10.02 -6.73
CA HIS A 100 -5.60 -9.97 -5.39
C HIS A 100 -6.87 -10.82 -5.24
N ASN A 101 -7.61 -11.10 -6.33
CA ASN A 101 -8.69 -12.08 -6.34
C ASN A 101 -8.20 -13.48 -5.93
N TRP A 102 -7.03 -13.88 -6.42
CA TRP A 102 -6.43 -15.16 -6.11
C TRP A 102 -5.79 -15.17 -4.71
N ILE A 103 -5.22 -14.03 -4.29
CA ILE A 103 -4.68 -13.84 -2.93
C ILE A 103 -5.80 -13.95 -1.90
N ALA A 104 -6.95 -13.30 -2.13
CA ALA A 104 -8.13 -13.42 -1.29
C ALA A 104 -8.60 -14.89 -1.18
N ALA A 105 -8.75 -15.56 -2.32
CA ALA A 105 -9.25 -16.93 -2.38
C ALA A 105 -8.32 -17.93 -1.69
N SER A 106 -7.01 -17.88 -1.98
CA SER A 106 -6.04 -18.81 -1.38
C SER A 106 -5.88 -18.56 0.13
N THR A 107 -5.92 -17.31 0.56
CA THR A 107 -5.82 -16.95 1.98
C THR A 107 -7.05 -17.40 2.76
N LEU A 108 -8.26 -17.18 2.22
CA LEU A 108 -9.47 -17.72 2.82
C LEU A 108 -9.47 -19.25 2.79
N GLY A 109 -9.10 -19.85 1.67
CA GLY A 109 -8.99 -21.29 1.51
C GLY A 109 -8.13 -21.95 2.60
N ALA A 110 -7.01 -21.32 2.94
CA ALA A 110 -6.17 -21.78 4.04
C ALA A 110 -6.91 -21.73 5.40
N ALA A 111 -7.62 -20.64 5.69
CA ALA A 111 -8.39 -20.50 6.93
C ALA A 111 -9.57 -21.51 6.98
N LEU A 112 -10.28 -21.69 5.87
CA LEU A 112 -11.40 -22.65 5.75
C LEU A 112 -10.91 -24.11 5.84
N THR A 113 -9.73 -24.40 5.32
CA THR A 113 -9.08 -25.71 5.46
C THR A 113 -8.75 -25.98 6.93
N LEU A 114 -8.14 -25.01 7.62
CA LEU A 114 -7.82 -25.13 9.04
C LEU A 114 -9.06 -25.26 9.93
N GLU A 115 -10.20 -24.66 9.55
CA GLU A 115 -11.48 -24.82 10.24
C GLU A 115 -11.90 -26.29 10.38
N LYS A 116 -11.63 -27.12 9.37
CA LYS A 116 -11.93 -28.57 9.41
C LYS A 116 -11.15 -29.31 10.49
N PHE A 117 -10.09 -28.71 10.99
CA PHE A 117 -9.23 -29.28 12.04
C PHE A 117 -9.29 -28.51 13.36
N LYS A 118 -10.29 -27.65 13.57
CA LYS A 118 -10.41 -26.78 14.74
C LYS A 118 -10.26 -27.51 16.08
N ASP A 119 -10.77 -28.74 16.17
CA ASP A 119 -10.69 -29.56 17.38
C ASP A 119 -9.27 -30.14 17.62
N GLN A 120 -8.34 -29.96 16.69
CA GLN A 120 -6.94 -30.40 16.78
C GLN A 120 -5.95 -29.20 16.86
N ILE A 121 -6.46 -28.00 16.87
CA ILE A 121 -5.71 -26.76 16.94
C ILE A 121 -5.89 -26.13 18.33
N ASN A 122 -4.81 -25.62 18.92
CA ASN A 122 -4.87 -24.75 20.09
C ASN A 122 -4.55 -23.31 19.63
N GLY A 123 -5.38 -22.35 20.02
CA GLY A 123 -5.25 -20.95 19.65
C GLY A 123 -6.45 -20.43 18.89
N THR A 124 -6.27 -19.34 18.18
CA THR A 124 -7.29 -18.69 17.36
C THR A 124 -6.80 -18.50 15.94
N ILE A 125 -7.58 -18.95 14.96
CA ILE A 125 -7.37 -18.63 13.56
C ILE A 125 -8.00 -17.28 13.29
N VAL A 126 -7.21 -16.33 12.78
CA VAL A 126 -7.65 -14.96 12.49
C VAL A 126 -7.51 -14.69 10.99
N VAL A 127 -8.52 -14.05 10.40
CA VAL A 127 -8.44 -13.53 9.03
C VAL A 127 -8.66 -12.03 9.11
N ILE A 128 -7.68 -11.25 8.66
CA ILE A 128 -7.78 -9.78 8.64
C ILE A 128 -7.76 -9.32 7.19
N GLY A 129 -8.93 -8.99 6.67
CA GLY A 129 -9.08 -8.46 5.32
C GLY A 129 -8.56 -7.04 5.24
N ALA A 130 -7.54 -6.84 4.42
CA ALA A 130 -6.88 -5.56 4.24
C ALA A 130 -7.25 -4.95 2.88
N PRO A 131 -8.02 -3.85 2.87
CA PRO A 131 -8.39 -3.14 1.65
C PRO A 131 -7.25 -2.25 1.14
N ALA A 132 -7.39 -1.72 -0.07
CA ALA A 132 -6.61 -0.61 -0.60
C ALA A 132 -5.07 -0.82 -0.55
N GLU A 133 -4.61 -2.03 -0.88
CA GLU A 133 -3.17 -2.33 -0.89
C GLU A 133 -2.45 -1.47 -1.92
N GLU A 134 -3.04 -1.32 -3.11
CA GLU A 134 -2.48 -0.61 -4.27
C GLU A 134 -2.55 0.92 -4.15
N THR A 135 -3.14 1.45 -3.08
CA THR A 135 -3.34 2.89 -2.89
C THR A 135 -2.83 3.37 -1.53
N THR A 136 -3.66 3.36 -0.49
CA THR A 136 -3.29 3.88 0.83
C THR A 136 -2.49 2.89 1.68
N GLY A 137 -2.49 1.61 1.31
CA GLY A 137 -1.86 0.55 2.09
C GLY A 137 -2.66 0.21 3.35
N GLY A 138 -3.83 -0.38 3.17
CA GLY A 138 -4.77 -0.66 4.27
C GLY A 138 -4.18 -1.49 5.41
N LYS A 139 -3.18 -2.33 5.15
CA LYS A 139 -2.44 -3.03 6.23
C LYS A 139 -1.71 -2.06 7.14
N CYS A 140 -1.14 -0.97 6.60
CA CYS A 140 -0.51 0.08 7.39
C CYS A 140 -1.55 0.84 8.22
N ASP A 141 -2.72 1.13 7.64
CA ASP A 141 -3.82 1.77 8.36
C ASP A 141 -4.32 0.91 9.53
N ILE A 142 -4.48 -0.40 9.30
CA ILE A 142 -4.84 -1.37 10.35
C ILE A 142 -3.75 -1.42 11.44
N ALA A 143 -2.46 -1.46 11.06
CA ALA A 143 -1.34 -1.48 11.99
C ALA A 143 -1.29 -0.20 12.85
N ASN A 144 -1.41 0.96 12.21
CA ASN A 144 -1.41 2.27 12.88
C ASN A 144 -2.57 2.43 13.89
N ARG A 145 -3.65 1.66 13.72
CA ARG A 145 -4.82 1.64 14.61
C ARG A 145 -4.78 0.49 15.60
N GLY A 146 -3.65 -0.21 15.73
CA GLY A 146 -3.44 -1.31 16.68
C GLY A 146 -4.13 -2.63 16.30
N GLY A 147 -4.50 -2.81 15.03
CA GLY A 147 -5.26 -3.97 14.57
C GLY A 147 -4.52 -5.30 14.61
N TYR A 148 -3.22 -5.26 14.82
CA TYR A 148 -2.36 -6.44 14.95
C TYR A 148 -1.77 -6.63 16.35
N ASP A 149 -2.08 -5.75 17.32
CA ASP A 149 -1.40 -5.72 18.62
C ASP A 149 -1.61 -7.01 19.45
N ASP A 150 -2.68 -7.74 19.21
CA ASP A 150 -3.01 -9.02 19.86
C ASP A 150 -2.72 -10.25 18.98
N ILE A 151 -2.01 -10.09 17.88
CA ILE A 151 -1.64 -11.16 16.94
C ILE A 151 -0.21 -11.63 17.23
N ASP A 152 -0.05 -12.92 17.51
CA ASP A 152 1.26 -13.53 17.77
C ASP A 152 2.07 -13.78 16.51
N ALA A 153 1.40 -14.10 15.38
CA ALA A 153 2.03 -14.27 14.08
C ALA A 153 1.05 -13.92 12.95
N ALA A 154 1.54 -13.28 11.90
CA ALA A 154 0.79 -12.99 10.70
C ALA A 154 1.49 -13.59 9.48
N LEU A 155 0.71 -14.18 8.57
CA LEU A 155 1.17 -14.78 7.33
C LEU A 155 0.46 -14.12 6.16
N GLN A 156 1.23 -13.74 5.16
CA GLN A 156 0.69 -13.25 3.89
C GLN A 156 1.28 -14.07 2.75
N PHE A 157 0.43 -14.41 1.80
CA PHE A 157 0.81 -15.00 0.54
C PHE A 157 0.55 -13.96 -0.57
N HIS A 158 1.49 -13.81 -1.49
CA HIS A 158 1.32 -12.94 -2.65
C HIS A 158 1.76 -13.65 -3.93
N LEU A 159 1.05 -13.41 -5.03
CA LEU A 159 1.42 -13.94 -6.34
C LEU A 159 2.74 -13.35 -6.82
N GLY A 160 3.54 -14.17 -7.49
CA GLY A 160 4.80 -13.76 -8.08
C GLY A 160 5.15 -14.62 -9.28
N ALA A 161 6.14 -14.19 -10.07
CA ALA A 161 6.62 -14.95 -11.21
C ALA A 161 7.39 -16.23 -10.80
N GLU A 162 7.86 -16.29 -9.57
CA GLU A 162 8.65 -17.39 -9.01
C GLU A 162 8.21 -17.67 -7.57
N ASN A 163 8.34 -18.91 -7.12
CA ASN A 163 8.15 -19.27 -5.72
C ASN A 163 9.34 -18.77 -4.91
N ASN A 164 9.13 -17.78 -4.07
CA ASN A 164 10.15 -17.19 -3.22
C ASN A 164 9.65 -17.03 -1.79
N MET A 165 10.39 -17.56 -0.82
CA MET A 165 10.08 -17.41 0.61
C MET A 165 10.85 -16.24 1.26
N ASN A 166 11.87 -15.71 0.59
CA ASN A 166 12.74 -14.65 1.10
C ASN A 166 12.62 -13.40 0.22
N ILE A 167 11.44 -12.78 0.24
CA ILE A 167 11.20 -11.54 -0.50
C ILE A 167 11.89 -10.39 0.23
N MET A 168 12.87 -9.76 -0.44
CA MET A 168 13.46 -8.52 0.06
C MET A 168 12.62 -7.33 -0.42
N THR A 169 12.12 -6.54 0.51
CA THR A 169 11.47 -5.26 0.21
C THR A 169 12.40 -4.10 0.52
N LEU A 170 12.15 -2.95 -0.07
CA LEU A 170 12.78 -1.69 0.28
C LEU A 170 11.85 -0.90 1.18
N ALA A 171 12.39 -0.26 2.21
CA ALA A 171 11.67 0.79 2.92
C ALA A 171 11.37 1.95 1.96
N MET A 172 10.21 2.60 2.12
CA MET A 172 9.71 3.65 1.21
C MET A 172 9.03 4.79 1.97
N ASP A 173 9.35 6.03 1.56
CA ASP A 173 8.57 7.21 1.87
C ASP A 173 7.99 7.81 0.58
N SER A 174 6.76 8.31 0.66
CA SER A 174 6.06 9.02 -0.41
C SER A 174 5.80 10.46 0.03
N ILE A 175 6.43 11.44 -0.64
CA ILE A 175 6.31 12.83 -0.22
C ILE A 175 5.89 13.72 -1.39
N GLU A 176 4.86 14.54 -1.13
CA GLU A 176 4.49 15.64 -2.00
C GLU A 176 5.09 16.93 -1.46
N PHE A 177 5.71 17.70 -2.35
CA PHE A 177 6.24 19.03 -2.09
C PHE A 177 5.46 20.06 -2.90
N ARG A 178 4.97 21.09 -2.23
CA ARG A 178 4.22 22.19 -2.79
C ARG A 178 4.98 23.50 -2.57
N PHE A 179 5.09 24.28 -3.63
CA PHE A 179 5.69 25.60 -3.57
C PHE A 179 4.64 26.66 -3.91
N GLN A 180 4.50 27.64 -3.02
CA GLN A 180 3.62 28.80 -3.22
C GLN A 180 4.46 30.02 -3.46
N GLY A 181 4.32 30.60 -4.64
CA GLY A 181 4.99 31.81 -5.08
C GLY A 181 4.04 33.00 -5.25
N THR A 182 4.33 33.85 -6.22
CA THR A 182 3.53 35.04 -6.54
C THR A 182 3.45 35.19 -8.05
N ALA A 183 2.24 35.24 -8.60
CA ALA A 183 2.03 35.42 -10.02
C ALA A 183 2.41 36.87 -10.46
N SER A 184 2.99 36.96 -11.65
CA SER A 184 3.25 38.22 -12.33
C SER A 184 3.29 38.05 -13.82
N HIS A 185 3.12 39.12 -14.60
CA HIS A 185 3.29 39.07 -16.04
C HIS A 185 4.78 38.91 -16.37
N ALA A 186 5.15 37.76 -16.96
CA ALA A 186 6.54 37.36 -17.13
C ALA A 186 7.41 38.33 -17.94
N ALA A 187 6.82 39.10 -18.87
CA ALA A 187 7.55 40.07 -19.70
C ALA A 187 7.43 41.51 -19.19
N ALA A 188 6.33 41.89 -18.49
CA ALA A 188 6.07 43.26 -18.12
C ALA A 188 6.59 43.60 -16.70
N TYR A 189 6.46 42.68 -15.75
CA TYR A 189 6.77 42.90 -14.33
C TYR A 189 7.38 41.65 -13.69
N PRO A 190 8.42 41.02 -14.30
CA PRO A 190 8.99 39.78 -13.78
C PRO A 190 9.52 39.91 -12.34
N GLU A 191 10.01 41.10 -11.98
CA GLU A 191 10.54 41.40 -10.65
C GLU A 191 9.51 41.40 -9.51
N LYS A 192 8.22 41.38 -9.86
CA LYS A 192 7.12 41.30 -8.87
C LYS A 192 6.68 39.85 -8.62
N GLY A 193 7.15 38.90 -9.42
CA GLY A 193 6.83 37.49 -9.30
C GLY A 193 7.79 36.76 -8.38
N VAL A 194 7.27 35.64 -7.80
CA VAL A 194 8.08 34.58 -7.17
C VAL A 194 7.71 33.28 -7.87
N ASN A 195 8.65 32.71 -8.59
CA ASN A 195 8.37 31.58 -9.46
C ASN A 195 8.43 30.25 -8.69
N ALA A 196 7.26 29.66 -8.45
CA ALA A 196 7.14 28.36 -7.78
C ALA A 196 7.71 27.20 -8.61
N LEU A 197 7.63 27.28 -9.95
CA LEU A 197 8.20 26.25 -10.82
C LEU A 197 9.74 26.24 -10.79
N ASP A 198 10.37 27.40 -10.64
CA ASP A 198 11.83 27.46 -10.47
C ASP A 198 12.27 26.79 -9.17
N ALA A 199 11.45 26.88 -8.11
CA ALA A 199 11.72 26.15 -6.86
C ALA A 199 11.68 24.62 -7.09
N VAL A 200 10.67 24.11 -7.80
CA VAL A 200 10.61 22.67 -8.18
C VAL A 200 11.84 22.28 -9.00
N ASN A 201 12.22 23.07 -10.02
CA ASN A 201 13.38 22.78 -10.87
C ASN A 201 14.68 22.75 -10.06
N LEU A 202 14.87 23.70 -9.13
CA LEU A 202 16.05 23.75 -8.25
C LEU A 202 16.07 22.56 -7.28
N MET A 203 14.92 22.14 -6.75
CA MET A 203 14.81 20.94 -5.94
C MET A 203 15.25 19.70 -6.73
N PHE A 204 14.74 19.50 -7.99
CA PHE A 204 15.17 18.40 -8.85
C PHE A 204 16.67 18.46 -9.15
N ALA A 205 17.23 19.65 -9.41
CA ALA A 205 18.66 19.82 -9.60
C ALA A 205 19.47 19.43 -8.36
N GLY A 206 19.02 19.84 -7.18
CA GLY A 206 19.62 19.47 -5.88
C GLY A 206 19.60 17.96 -5.65
N ILE A 207 18.47 17.30 -5.90
CA ILE A 207 18.33 15.83 -5.80
C ILE A 207 19.27 15.14 -6.81
N ASN A 208 19.36 15.62 -8.05
CA ASN A 208 20.26 15.06 -9.05
C ASN A 208 21.73 15.18 -8.66
N ALA A 209 22.13 16.29 -8.05
CA ALA A 209 23.48 16.47 -7.53
C ALA A 209 23.77 15.52 -6.34
N MET A 210 22.77 15.30 -5.47
CA MET A 210 22.88 14.45 -4.29
C MET A 210 22.99 12.95 -4.66
N ARG A 211 22.35 12.50 -5.74
CA ARG A 211 22.24 11.06 -6.10
C ARG A 211 23.59 10.34 -6.18
N GLN A 212 24.65 11.03 -6.57
CA GLN A 212 25.98 10.43 -6.68
C GLN A 212 26.56 10.03 -5.32
N GLN A 213 26.10 10.62 -4.23
CA GLN A 213 26.55 10.37 -2.85
C GLN A 213 25.52 9.59 -2.04
N THR A 214 24.73 8.74 -2.69
CA THR A 214 23.77 7.83 -2.06
C THR A 214 24.27 6.39 -2.15
N ARG A 215 23.72 5.49 -1.29
CA ARG A 215 24.01 4.06 -1.39
C ARG A 215 23.46 3.50 -2.70
N ASN A 216 24.02 2.37 -3.17
CA ASN A 216 23.61 1.74 -4.43
C ASN A 216 22.17 1.21 -4.41
N ASP A 217 21.63 0.91 -3.24
CA ASP A 217 20.27 0.44 -2.98
C ASP A 217 19.26 1.58 -2.86
N ALA A 218 19.71 2.84 -2.82
CA ALA A 218 18.83 3.99 -2.78
C ALA A 218 18.16 4.29 -4.12
N ARG A 219 16.87 4.68 -4.07
CA ARG A 219 16.11 5.15 -5.22
C ARG A 219 15.31 6.40 -4.84
N VAL A 220 15.42 7.45 -5.66
CA VAL A 220 14.63 8.67 -5.51
C VAL A 220 14.00 8.95 -6.87
N ALA A 221 12.74 8.64 -7.03
CA ALA A 221 11.98 8.84 -8.25
C ALA A 221 10.89 9.88 -8.01
N GLY A 222 10.69 10.81 -8.95
CA GLY A 222 9.68 11.85 -8.78
C GLY A 222 9.19 12.42 -10.10
N ILE A 223 8.03 13.06 -10.01
CA ILE A 223 7.37 13.75 -11.11
C ILE A 223 6.94 15.15 -10.69
N ILE A 224 6.79 16.05 -11.66
CA ILE A 224 6.12 17.34 -11.46
C ILE A 224 4.64 17.11 -11.69
N THR A 225 3.82 17.39 -10.66
CA THR A 225 2.36 17.23 -10.72
C THR A 225 1.65 18.53 -11.10
N SER A 226 2.29 19.70 -10.86
CA SER A 226 1.82 21.01 -11.29
C SER A 226 3.00 21.92 -11.59
N GLY A 227 2.96 22.63 -12.74
CA GLY A 227 4.06 23.49 -13.20
C GLY A 227 3.64 24.86 -13.73
N GLY A 228 2.40 25.33 -13.42
CA GLY A 228 1.86 26.60 -13.87
C GLY A 228 0.83 26.46 -14.98
N ALA A 229 0.17 27.58 -15.33
CA ALA A 229 -0.96 27.61 -16.26
C ALA A 229 -0.62 28.14 -17.67
N ALA A 230 0.32 29.12 -17.80
CA ALA A 230 0.65 29.74 -19.07
C ALA A 230 2.07 30.30 -19.06
N CYS A 231 2.74 30.29 -20.20
CA CYS A 231 4.15 30.71 -20.32
C CYS A 231 4.38 32.22 -20.10
N ASN A 232 3.36 33.06 -20.22
CA ASN A 232 3.43 34.50 -20.02
C ASN A 232 3.09 34.93 -18.59
N ILE A 233 2.84 33.98 -17.70
CA ILE A 233 2.56 34.21 -16.26
C ILE A 233 3.61 33.46 -15.45
N ILE A 234 4.27 34.15 -14.51
CA ILE A 234 5.13 33.49 -13.54
C ILE A 234 4.29 32.61 -12.66
N PRO A 235 4.56 31.28 -12.58
CA PRO A 235 3.79 30.35 -11.78
C PRO A 235 3.81 30.70 -10.28
N ASP A 236 2.65 30.92 -9.71
CA ASP A 236 2.48 31.13 -8.26
C ASP A 236 2.25 29.85 -7.48
N TYR A 237 2.05 28.72 -8.17
CA TYR A 237 1.96 27.40 -7.57
C TYR A 237 2.66 26.36 -8.45
N ALA A 238 3.43 25.50 -7.82
CA ALA A 238 3.98 24.31 -8.42
C ALA A 238 4.07 23.18 -7.39
N ALA A 239 3.95 21.94 -7.85
CA ALA A 239 4.01 20.77 -6.99
C ALA A 239 4.76 19.61 -7.66
N CYS A 240 5.36 18.75 -6.84
CA CYS A 240 6.03 17.55 -7.27
C CYS A 240 5.87 16.45 -6.21
N GLN A 241 5.88 15.20 -6.66
CA GLN A 241 5.81 14.02 -5.80
C GLN A 241 7.05 13.16 -5.98
N PHE A 242 7.50 12.55 -4.90
CA PHE A 242 8.64 11.64 -4.87
C PHE A 242 8.36 10.38 -4.09
N TYR A 243 8.76 9.25 -4.66
CA TYR A 243 9.03 8.01 -3.92
C TYR A 243 10.53 7.96 -3.60
N ILE A 244 10.83 7.79 -2.31
CA ILE A 244 12.19 7.67 -1.78
C ILE A 244 12.30 6.27 -1.21
N ARG A 245 13.27 5.47 -1.65
CA ARG A 245 13.43 4.08 -1.23
C ARG A 245 14.86 3.77 -0.85
N ALA A 246 15.03 2.95 0.18
CA ALA A 246 16.30 2.40 0.61
C ALA A 246 16.13 0.98 1.16
N LYS A 247 17.23 0.24 1.30
CA LYS A 247 17.21 -1.14 1.79
C LYS A 247 16.70 -1.25 3.22
N ASP A 248 17.00 -0.25 4.06
CA ASP A 248 16.65 -0.21 5.47
C ASP A 248 16.04 1.14 5.87
N ARG A 249 15.12 1.11 6.85
CA ARG A 249 14.43 2.30 7.36
C ARG A 249 15.39 3.37 7.88
N ALA A 250 16.45 2.97 8.58
CA ALA A 250 17.40 3.91 9.18
C ALA A 250 18.09 4.77 8.13
N TYR A 251 18.53 4.18 7.03
CA TYR A 251 19.13 4.95 5.94
C TYR A 251 18.07 5.71 5.11
N LEU A 252 16.87 5.18 5.00
CA LEU A 252 15.79 5.89 4.32
C LEU A 252 15.48 7.22 5.01
N GLU A 253 15.44 7.27 6.34
CA GLU A 253 15.24 8.51 7.11
C GLU A 253 16.33 9.56 6.81
N GLU A 254 17.60 9.13 6.74
CA GLU A 254 18.69 10.02 6.35
C GLU A 254 18.51 10.54 4.92
N LEU A 255 18.12 9.67 3.99
CA LEU A 255 17.92 10.01 2.58
C LEU A 255 16.73 10.94 2.39
N THR A 256 15.62 10.65 3.05
CA THR A 256 14.41 11.49 3.06
C THR A 256 14.73 12.89 3.58
N GLN A 257 15.51 13.00 4.65
CA GLN A 257 15.93 14.31 5.17
C GLN A 257 16.81 15.08 4.17
N LYS A 258 17.66 14.39 3.39
CA LYS A 258 18.45 15.03 2.32
C LYS A 258 17.55 15.55 1.19
N VAL A 259 16.52 14.80 0.81
CA VAL A 259 15.53 15.26 -0.19
C VAL A 259 14.75 16.49 0.33
N ILE A 260 14.30 16.48 1.59
CA ILE A 260 13.65 17.62 2.23
C ILE A 260 14.60 18.84 2.26
N ASN A 261 15.88 18.64 2.50
CA ASN A 261 16.86 19.72 2.50
C ASN A 261 17.04 20.33 1.09
N CYS A 262 16.94 19.55 0.01
CA CYS A 262 16.90 20.07 -1.35
C CYS A 262 15.69 21.01 -1.56
N ALA A 263 14.51 20.62 -1.07
CA ALA A 263 13.31 21.45 -1.13
C ALA A 263 13.45 22.75 -0.32
N LYS A 264 13.97 22.65 0.92
CA LYS A 264 14.27 23.84 1.76
C LYS A 264 15.32 24.77 1.12
N GLY A 265 16.31 24.20 0.46
CA GLY A 265 17.29 24.98 -0.33
C GLY A 265 16.63 25.73 -1.48
N ALA A 266 15.71 25.08 -2.20
CA ALA A 266 14.96 25.69 -3.28
C ALA A 266 14.04 26.83 -2.78
N GLU A 267 13.34 26.64 -1.66
CA GLU A 267 12.58 27.68 -0.97
C GLU A 267 13.45 28.90 -0.66
N LEU A 268 14.63 28.67 -0.06
CA LEU A 268 15.55 29.75 0.31
C LEU A 268 16.06 30.50 -0.92
N MET A 269 16.36 29.82 -2.01
CA MET A 269 16.87 30.44 -3.24
C MET A 269 15.81 31.25 -3.99
N THR A 270 14.56 30.82 -3.99
CA THR A 270 13.49 31.42 -4.81
C THR A 270 12.58 32.36 -4.00
N GLY A 271 12.47 32.14 -2.70
CA GLY A 271 11.50 32.81 -1.82
C GLY A 271 10.08 32.20 -1.92
N ALA A 272 9.86 31.18 -2.75
CA ALA A 272 8.60 30.45 -2.79
C ALA A 272 8.42 29.65 -1.49
N LYS A 273 7.23 29.68 -0.90
CA LYS A 273 6.94 29.01 0.38
C LYS A 273 6.76 27.52 0.18
N LEU A 274 7.47 26.72 0.97
CA LEU A 274 7.44 25.26 0.93
C LEU A 274 6.43 24.70 1.92
N GLU A 275 5.60 23.75 1.44
CA GLU A 275 4.84 22.79 2.24
C GLU A 275 5.17 21.39 1.76
N TYR A 276 5.21 20.41 2.65
CA TYR A 276 5.39 19.01 2.28
C TYR A 276 4.71 18.08 3.28
N PHE A 277 4.25 16.93 2.77
CA PHE A 277 3.58 15.89 3.56
C PHE A 277 3.68 14.54 2.84
N ASN A 278 3.51 13.46 3.59
CA ASN A 278 3.37 12.13 2.99
C ASN A 278 1.99 12.03 2.33
N PHE A 279 1.93 11.65 1.05
CA PHE A 279 0.67 11.47 0.34
C PHE A 279 0.16 10.01 0.38
N GLU A 280 1.00 9.08 0.83
CA GLU A 280 0.70 7.69 1.13
C GLU A 280 1.39 7.27 2.43
N ASN A 281 1.04 6.09 2.95
CA ASN A 281 1.74 5.52 4.10
C ASN A 281 3.21 5.24 3.80
N SER A 282 4.07 5.42 4.80
CA SER A 282 5.45 4.97 4.75
C SER A 282 5.53 3.47 5.00
N TYR A 283 6.45 2.78 4.33
CA TYR A 283 6.69 1.35 4.50
C TYR A 283 8.09 1.11 5.02
N ASP A 284 8.20 0.18 5.97
CA ASP A 284 9.50 -0.29 6.46
C ASP A 284 10.01 -1.46 5.61
N ASP A 285 11.28 -1.79 5.74
CA ASP A 285 11.87 -3.00 5.19
C ASP A 285 11.38 -4.24 5.94
N LEU A 286 11.32 -5.38 5.25
CA LEU A 286 11.01 -6.65 5.89
C LEU A 286 12.19 -7.15 6.72
N VAL A 287 11.92 -7.46 7.98
CA VAL A 287 12.86 -8.16 8.87
C VAL A 287 12.55 -9.64 8.82
N TYR A 288 13.55 -10.45 8.48
CA TYR A 288 13.40 -11.91 8.47
C TYR A 288 13.55 -12.47 9.87
N HIS A 289 12.70 -13.42 10.19
CA HIS A 289 12.82 -14.29 11.35
C HIS A 289 13.36 -15.63 10.87
N ASP A 290 14.56 -16.05 11.36
CA ASP A 290 15.18 -17.35 11.07
C ASP A 290 14.43 -18.50 11.76
#